data_11e2f55de2ef53303084ae14fb3cc393
#
_entry.id   11e2f55de2ef53303084ae14fb3cc393
#
_cell.length_a   1.000
_cell.length_b   1.000
_cell.length_c   1.000
_cell.angle_alpha   90.00
_cell.angle_beta   90.00
_cell.angle_gamma   90.00
#
_symmetry.space_group_name_H-M   'P 1'
#
loop_
_entity.id
_entity.type
_entity.pdbx_description
1 polymer ?
#
loop_
_entity_poly.entity_id
_entity_poly.type
_entity_poly.pdbx_seq_one_letter_code
_entity_poly.pdbx_strand_id
1 'polypeptide(L)'
;VVIDGVVSTAEELNRMNPSDIGSISVLKDAASAAIYGSRAAFGVILVTTKTAGQEKLTVNYSNNFAMRKLSSMAEVITDPYTVATARNDFYYPWGVNHNQEELEYAKRVSSDPNVSPYFLKPDGTYAYFGQTDWFGEAYKNLAFSTNHTVDVSGKTDRLNYYFSAGYNFQDGMVSHGTDKFN
;
A
#
# COMPACT_ATOMS: atom_id res chain seq x y z
N VAL A 1 6.80 -20.34 -16.69
CA VAL A 1 7.82 -19.30 -16.89
C VAL A 1 9.14 -19.98 -17.23
N VAL A 2 9.93 -19.41 -18.11
CA VAL A 2 11.29 -19.84 -18.44
C VAL A 2 12.20 -18.63 -18.28
N ILE A 3 13.21 -18.74 -17.43
CA ILE A 3 14.19 -17.69 -17.15
C ILE A 3 15.54 -18.16 -17.67
N ASP A 4 16.11 -17.44 -18.61
CA ASP A 4 17.38 -17.75 -19.27
C ASP A 4 17.50 -19.22 -19.78
N GLY A 5 16.38 -19.74 -20.29
CA GLY A 5 16.30 -21.12 -20.78
C GLY A 5 15.97 -22.17 -19.71
N VAL A 6 15.91 -21.80 -18.44
CA VAL A 6 15.56 -22.71 -17.31
C VAL A 6 14.07 -22.58 -16.96
N VAL A 7 13.39 -23.71 -16.84
CA VAL A 7 11.99 -23.73 -16.42
C VAL A 7 11.89 -23.33 -14.95
N SER A 8 11.20 -22.25 -14.68
CA SER A 8 11.10 -21.59 -13.40
C SER A 8 9.63 -21.37 -12.99
N THR A 9 9.39 -20.95 -11.76
CA THR A 9 8.06 -20.66 -11.23
C THR A 9 7.67 -19.19 -11.41
N ALA A 10 6.38 -18.88 -11.27
CA ALA A 10 5.91 -17.50 -11.23
C ALA A 10 6.43 -16.76 -9.97
N GLU A 11 6.66 -17.51 -8.88
CA GLU A 11 7.19 -16.95 -7.64
C GLU A 11 8.64 -16.49 -7.78
N GLU A 12 9.46 -17.26 -8.52
CA GLU A 12 10.84 -16.88 -8.84
C GLU A 12 10.87 -15.61 -9.69
N LEU A 13 10.00 -15.50 -10.69
CA LEU A 13 9.86 -14.27 -11.47
C LEU A 13 9.48 -13.07 -10.61
N ASN A 14 8.53 -13.26 -9.69
CA ASN A 14 8.08 -12.19 -8.79
C ASN A 14 9.15 -11.72 -7.78
N ARG A 15 10.12 -12.58 -7.48
CA ARG A 15 11.25 -12.24 -6.60
C ARG A 15 12.39 -11.54 -7.33
N MET A 16 12.40 -11.61 -8.67
CA MET A 16 13.43 -10.94 -9.45
C MET A 16 13.27 -9.42 -9.36
N ASN A 17 14.41 -8.74 -9.30
CA ASN A 17 14.39 -7.29 -9.45
C ASN A 17 14.00 -6.95 -10.91
N PRO A 18 12.95 -6.15 -11.14
CA PRO A 18 12.57 -5.74 -12.50
C PRO A 18 13.73 -5.12 -13.30
N SER A 19 14.68 -4.49 -12.61
CA SER A 19 15.86 -3.89 -13.24
C SER A 19 16.81 -4.92 -13.86
N ASP A 20 16.76 -6.19 -13.46
CA ASP A 20 17.60 -7.26 -13.97
C ASP A 20 17.02 -7.91 -15.23
N ILE A 21 15.77 -7.61 -15.54
CA ILE A 21 15.08 -8.15 -16.70
C ILE A 21 15.54 -7.40 -17.96
N GLY A 22 16.09 -8.14 -18.91
CA GLY A 22 16.49 -7.63 -20.21
C GLY A 22 15.33 -7.60 -21.20
N SER A 23 14.58 -8.72 -21.28
CA SER A 23 13.39 -8.83 -22.12
C SER A 23 12.40 -9.85 -21.59
N ILE A 24 11.12 -9.66 -21.91
CA ILE A 24 10.04 -10.61 -21.65
C ILE A 24 9.33 -10.88 -22.98
N SER A 25 9.20 -12.16 -23.34
CA SER A 25 8.44 -12.61 -24.51
C SER A 25 7.39 -13.61 -24.08
N VAL A 26 6.20 -13.51 -24.66
CA VAL A 26 5.10 -14.45 -24.36
C VAL A 26 4.80 -15.27 -25.59
N LEU A 27 5.04 -16.58 -25.51
CA LEU A 27 4.70 -17.56 -26.56
C LEU A 27 3.28 -18.06 -26.30
N LYS A 28 2.37 -17.74 -27.20
CA LYS A 28 0.95 -18.13 -27.09
C LYS A 28 0.55 -19.21 -28.10
N ASP A 29 1.40 -19.44 -29.08
CA ASP A 29 1.13 -20.43 -30.12
C ASP A 29 1.67 -21.83 -29.71
N ALA A 30 0.93 -22.88 -30.11
CA ALA A 30 1.26 -24.24 -29.72
C ALA A 30 2.57 -24.74 -30.32
N ALA A 31 2.98 -24.23 -31.48
CA ALA A 31 4.20 -24.66 -32.14
C ALA A 31 5.45 -24.15 -31.42
N SER A 32 5.46 -22.87 -31.04
CA SER A 32 6.55 -22.27 -30.26
C SER A 32 6.60 -22.81 -28.84
N ALA A 33 5.45 -23.13 -28.25
CA ALA A 33 5.38 -23.69 -26.90
C ALA A 33 5.75 -25.17 -26.81
N ALA A 34 5.66 -25.91 -27.90
CA ALA A 34 5.88 -27.38 -27.95
C ALA A 34 7.23 -27.83 -27.39
N ILE A 35 8.29 -27.03 -27.56
CA ILE A 35 9.64 -27.35 -27.06
C ILE A 35 9.72 -27.37 -25.52
N TYR A 36 8.73 -26.80 -24.83
CA TYR A 36 8.66 -26.77 -23.37
C TYR A 36 7.72 -27.83 -22.79
N GLY A 37 7.19 -28.72 -23.67
CA GLY A 37 6.37 -29.89 -23.28
C GLY A 37 4.96 -29.56 -22.80
N SER A 38 4.33 -30.50 -22.11
CA SER A 38 2.92 -30.41 -21.69
C SER A 38 2.61 -29.26 -20.74
N ARG A 39 3.60 -28.73 -20.04
CA ARG A 39 3.45 -27.56 -19.16
C ARG A 39 3.21 -26.24 -19.92
N ALA A 40 3.47 -26.24 -21.23
CA ALA A 40 3.32 -25.08 -22.09
C ALA A 40 1.94 -24.97 -22.75
N ALA A 41 0.97 -25.85 -22.41
CA ALA A 41 -0.36 -25.87 -23.01
C ALA A 41 -1.12 -24.53 -22.93
N PHE A 42 -0.83 -23.70 -21.95
CA PHE A 42 -1.41 -22.36 -21.75
C PHE A 42 -0.51 -21.21 -22.19
N GLY A 43 0.61 -21.52 -22.87
CA GLY A 43 1.62 -20.55 -23.27
C GLY A 43 2.84 -20.54 -22.35
N VAL A 44 3.90 -19.87 -22.81
CA VAL A 44 5.18 -19.76 -22.09
C VAL A 44 5.60 -18.30 -21.99
N ILE A 45 5.98 -17.86 -20.80
CA ILE A 45 6.62 -16.57 -20.58
C ILE A 45 8.13 -16.81 -20.56
N LEU A 46 8.83 -16.28 -21.56
CA LEU A 46 10.29 -16.30 -21.64
C LEU A 46 10.81 -14.99 -21.03
N VAL A 47 11.68 -15.11 -20.06
CA VAL A 47 12.38 -14.00 -19.44
C VAL A 47 13.86 -14.15 -19.73
N THR A 48 14.46 -13.11 -20.29
CA THR A 48 15.92 -13.05 -20.48
C THR A 48 16.47 -11.97 -19.56
N THR A 49 17.44 -12.32 -18.75
CA THR A 49 18.11 -11.37 -17.87
C THR A 49 19.09 -10.49 -18.63
N LYS A 50 19.42 -9.35 -18.04
CA LYS A 50 20.45 -8.46 -18.60
C LYS A 50 21.83 -9.12 -18.55
N THR A 51 22.54 -8.99 -19.61
CA THR A 51 23.95 -9.40 -19.73
C THR A 51 24.80 -8.18 -20.09
N ALA A 52 26.09 -8.23 -19.78
CA ALA A 52 26.99 -7.16 -20.19
C ALA A 52 27.06 -7.05 -21.73
N GLY A 53 26.62 -5.90 -22.24
CA GLY A 53 26.65 -5.63 -23.68
C GLY A 53 27.96 -5.03 -24.20
N GLN A 54 28.84 -4.55 -23.30
CA GLN A 54 30.05 -3.80 -23.67
C GLN A 54 31.29 -4.35 -22.96
N GLU A 55 32.42 -4.21 -23.61
CA GLU A 55 33.74 -4.62 -23.09
C GLU A 55 34.23 -3.72 -21.93
N LYS A 56 33.61 -2.57 -21.75
CA LYS A 56 33.96 -1.64 -20.65
C LYS A 56 33.14 -1.93 -19.39
N LEU A 57 33.78 -1.75 -18.24
CA LEU A 57 33.08 -1.70 -16.97
C LEU A 57 32.01 -0.59 -17.01
N THR A 58 30.78 -0.97 -16.80
CA THR A 58 29.64 -0.06 -16.74
C THR A 58 29.02 -0.18 -15.36
N VAL A 59 28.81 0.94 -14.73
CA VAL A 59 28.09 1.05 -13.45
C VAL A 59 26.85 1.92 -13.68
N ASN A 60 25.69 1.37 -13.42
CA ASN A 60 24.44 2.11 -13.50
C ASN A 60 23.84 2.20 -12.11
N TYR A 61 23.33 3.38 -11.79
CA TYR A 61 22.54 3.60 -10.61
C TYR A 61 21.17 4.13 -11.03
N SER A 62 20.13 3.46 -10.60
CA SER A 62 18.76 3.91 -10.80
C SER A 62 18.07 4.10 -9.45
N ASN A 63 17.23 5.10 -9.41
CA ASN A 63 16.48 5.46 -8.22
C ASN A 63 15.06 5.85 -8.62
N ASN A 64 14.10 5.42 -7.81
CA ASN A 64 12.71 5.80 -7.96
C ASN A 64 12.16 6.22 -6.59
N PHE A 65 11.67 7.45 -6.50
CA PHE A 65 10.90 7.94 -5.37
C PHE A 65 9.44 8.02 -5.75
N ALA A 66 8.58 7.50 -4.89
CA ALA A 66 7.14 7.66 -5.08
C ALA A 66 6.48 8.10 -3.77
N MET A 67 5.46 8.90 -3.92
CA MET A 67 4.58 9.33 -2.83
C MET A 67 3.19 8.77 -3.10
N ARG A 68 2.57 8.22 -2.08
CA ARG A 68 1.20 7.74 -2.14
C ARG A 68 0.34 8.54 -1.18
N LYS A 69 -0.82 8.91 -1.67
CA LYS A 69 -1.86 9.58 -0.90
C LYS A 69 -3.15 8.79 -1.08
N LEU A 70 -3.95 8.68 -0.04
CA LEU A 70 -5.30 8.16 -0.19
C LEU A 70 -6.09 9.06 -1.12
N SER A 71 -6.66 8.49 -2.17
CA SER A 71 -7.40 9.24 -3.21
C SER A 71 -8.73 9.78 -2.68
N SER A 72 -9.34 9.05 -1.74
CA SER A 72 -10.58 9.45 -1.09
C SER A 72 -10.62 8.84 0.30
N MET A 73 -10.86 9.66 1.31
CA MET A 73 -11.29 9.23 2.64
C MET A 73 -12.75 9.61 2.80
N ALA A 74 -13.51 8.76 3.48
CA ALA A 74 -14.88 9.14 3.86
C ALA A 74 -14.80 10.39 4.74
N GLU A 75 -15.61 11.38 4.42
CA GLU A 75 -15.77 12.53 5.30
C GLU A 75 -16.46 12.07 6.58
N VAL A 76 -15.76 12.20 7.71
CA VAL A 76 -16.26 11.77 9.00
C VAL A 76 -16.83 13.00 9.72
N ILE A 77 -18.09 12.91 10.08
CA ILE A 77 -18.72 13.93 10.93
C ILE A 77 -18.22 13.71 12.35
N THR A 78 -17.41 14.62 12.83
CA THR A 78 -16.82 14.57 14.19
C THR A 78 -17.53 15.53 15.15
N ASP A 79 -18.36 16.46 14.66
CA ASP A 79 -19.09 17.40 15.49
C ASP A 79 -20.06 16.70 16.45
N PRO A 80 -19.89 16.82 17.80
CA PRO A 80 -20.67 16.10 18.78
C PRO A 80 -22.18 16.33 18.70
N TYR A 81 -22.59 17.58 18.45
CA TYR A 81 -24.00 17.93 18.37
C TYR A 81 -24.65 17.30 17.13
N THR A 82 -23.99 17.39 15.99
CA THR A 82 -24.45 16.78 14.73
C THR A 82 -24.55 15.26 14.86
N VAL A 83 -23.56 14.62 15.48
CA VAL A 83 -23.57 13.16 15.71
C VAL A 83 -24.69 12.76 16.66
N ALA A 84 -24.91 13.51 17.76
CA ALA A 84 -25.95 13.20 18.73
C ALA A 84 -27.36 13.37 18.14
N THR A 85 -27.60 14.42 17.36
CA THR A 85 -28.88 14.63 16.66
C THR A 85 -29.12 13.57 15.60
N ALA A 86 -28.14 13.25 14.78
CA ALA A 86 -28.23 12.18 13.77
C ALA A 86 -28.54 10.81 14.40
N ARG A 87 -27.98 10.52 15.59
CA ARG A 87 -28.32 9.30 16.33
C ARG A 87 -29.78 9.29 16.79
N ASN A 88 -30.30 10.40 17.28
CA ASN A 88 -31.72 10.51 17.66
C ASN A 88 -32.63 10.30 16.45
N ASP A 89 -32.30 10.90 15.29
CA ASP A 89 -33.06 10.74 14.05
C ASP A 89 -33.04 9.27 13.57
N PHE A 90 -31.90 8.60 13.70
CA PHE A 90 -31.76 7.19 13.34
C PHE A 90 -32.56 6.26 14.26
N TYR A 91 -32.61 6.56 15.56
CA TYR A 91 -33.36 5.76 16.55
C TYR A 91 -34.86 6.02 16.52
N TYR A 92 -35.34 7.11 15.91
CA TYR A 92 -36.74 7.33 15.69
C TYR A 92 -37.34 6.30 14.70
N PRO A 93 -38.44 5.58 14.97
CA PRO A 93 -39.40 5.78 16.06
C PRO A 93 -39.18 4.91 17.33
N TRP A 94 -38.06 4.22 17.46
CA TRP A 94 -37.84 3.29 18.59
C TRP A 94 -37.50 3.96 19.91
N GLY A 95 -37.24 5.25 19.90
CA GLY A 95 -36.95 6.01 21.09
C GLY A 95 -36.02 7.18 20.84
N VAL A 96 -35.49 7.75 21.92
CA VAL A 96 -34.51 8.85 21.90
C VAL A 96 -33.20 8.32 22.53
N ASN A 97 -32.12 8.43 21.81
CA ASN A 97 -30.79 8.00 22.29
C ASN A 97 -30.21 9.03 23.28
N HIS A 98 -30.42 10.33 22.97
CA HIS A 98 -29.99 11.46 23.80
C HIS A 98 -31.18 12.32 24.14
N ASN A 99 -31.33 12.66 25.45
CA ASN A 99 -32.34 13.59 25.91
C ASN A 99 -31.96 15.05 25.63
N GLN A 100 -32.85 16.00 25.92
CA GLN A 100 -32.63 17.42 25.62
C GLN A 100 -31.40 17.99 26.34
N GLU A 101 -31.17 17.61 27.60
CA GLU A 101 -30.03 18.05 28.40
C GLU A 101 -28.71 17.56 27.80
N GLU A 102 -28.66 16.31 27.36
CA GLU A 102 -27.51 15.71 26.69
C GLU A 102 -27.22 16.39 25.35
N LEU A 103 -28.27 16.76 24.58
CA LEU A 103 -28.10 17.50 23.32
C LEU A 103 -27.56 18.91 23.53
N GLU A 104 -28.04 19.60 24.55
CA GLU A 104 -27.53 20.93 24.95
C GLU A 104 -26.07 20.85 25.41
N TYR A 105 -25.74 19.77 26.14
CA TYR A 105 -24.33 19.52 26.49
C TYR A 105 -23.47 19.24 25.27
N ALA A 106 -23.92 18.39 24.36
CA ALA A 106 -23.23 18.12 23.10
C ALA A 106 -22.97 19.41 22.30
N LYS A 107 -23.96 20.32 22.26
CA LYS A 107 -23.82 21.63 21.61
C LYS A 107 -22.74 22.50 22.26
N ARG A 108 -22.62 22.45 23.60
CA ARG A 108 -21.54 23.18 24.31
C ARG A 108 -20.18 22.59 23.97
N VAL A 109 -20.06 21.26 23.95
CA VAL A 109 -18.81 20.59 23.55
C VAL A 109 -18.42 20.94 22.11
N SER A 110 -19.40 21.05 21.20
CA SER A 110 -19.15 21.48 19.81
C SER A 110 -18.63 22.93 19.72
N SER A 111 -19.08 23.79 20.64
CA SER A 111 -18.75 25.23 20.60
C SER A 111 -17.47 25.60 21.33
N ASP A 112 -17.09 24.83 22.34
CA ASP A 112 -15.94 25.11 23.20
C ASP A 112 -15.10 23.84 23.43
N PRO A 113 -13.89 23.77 22.89
CA PRO A 113 -12.98 22.63 23.03
C PRO A 113 -12.49 22.42 24.48
N ASN A 114 -12.69 23.38 25.40
CA ASN A 114 -12.32 23.23 26.80
C ASN A 114 -13.41 22.54 27.64
N VAL A 115 -14.61 22.37 27.08
CA VAL A 115 -15.66 21.61 27.74
C VAL A 115 -15.33 20.13 27.68
N SER A 116 -15.41 19.45 28.84
CA SER A 116 -15.18 18.01 28.92
C SER A 116 -16.09 17.24 27.95
N PRO A 117 -15.57 16.27 27.19
CA PRO A 117 -16.41 15.45 26.31
C PRO A 117 -17.28 14.44 27.09
N TYR A 118 -17.18 14.40 28.41
CA TYR A 118 -17.93 13.47 29.26
C TYR A 118 -19.05 14.20 29.99
N PHE A 119 -20.25 13.68 29.86
CA PHE A 119 -21.43 14.12 30.59
C PHE A 119 -21.85 13.03 31.61
N LEU A 120 -21.92 13.36 32.89
CA LEU A 120 -22.39 12.45 33.92
C LEU A 120 -23.93 12.51 34.00
N LYS A 121 -24.56 11.39 33.72
CA LYS A 121 -26.01 11.25 33.78
C LYS A 121 -26.50 11.12 35.24
N PRO A 122 -27.80 11.41 35.51
CA PRO A 122 -28.36 11.24 36.85
C PRO A 122 -28.34 9.81 37.40
N ASP A 123 -28.27 8.81 36.50
CA ASP A 123 -28.16 7.39 36.85
C ASP A 123 -26.71 6.94 37.19
N GLY A 124 -25.75 7.86 37.17
CA GLY A 124 -24.36 7.60 37.45
C GLY A 124 -23.56 7.06 36.25
N THR A 125 -24.15 6.93 35.05
CA THR A 125 -23.47 6.56 33.83
C THR A 125 -22.93 7.78 33.11
N TYR A 126 -21.97 7.56 32.16
CA TYR A 126 -21.42 8.63 31.35
C TYR A 126 -21.92 8.57 29.90
N ALA A 127 -22.32 9.73 29.38
CA ALA A 127 -22.40 9.94 27.92
C ALA A 127 -21.10 10.55 27.44
N TYR A 128 -20.63 10.09 26.27
CA TYR A 128 -19.38 10.57 25.66
C TYR A 128 -19.67 11.31 24.35
N PHE A 129 -19.19 12.54 24.26
CA PHE A 129 -19.33 13.45 23.14
C PHE A 129 -17.96 13.83 22.56
N GLY A 130 -17.14 12.81 22.25
CA GLY A 130 -15.81 13.03 21.70
C GLY A 130 -15.81 13.45 20.22
N GLN A 131 -14.76 14.14 19.81
CA GLN A 131 -14.56 14.70 18.46
C GLN A 131 -13.39 14.02 17.72
N THR A 132 -13.13 12.75 17.95
CA THR A 132 -11.96 12.08 17.35
C THR A 132 -12.25 11.69 15.91
N ASP A 133 -11.45 12.20 14.99
CA ASP A 133 -11.36 11.68 13.62
C ASP A 133 -10.51 10.41 13.60
N TRP A 134 -11.15 9.27 13.79
CA TRP A 134 -10.48 7.97 13.81
C TRP A 134 -9.81 7.60 12.48
N PHE A 135 -10.30 8.11 11.35
CA PHE A 135 -9.66 7.90 10.05
C PHE A 135 -8.37 8.71 9.95
N GLY A 136 -8.40 9.97 10.37
CA GLY A 136 -7.20 10.81 10.44
C GLY A 136 -6.13 10.27 11.38
N GLU A 137 -6.54 9.66 12.50
CA GLU A 137 -5.63 9.00 13.44
C GLU A 137 -5.09 7.67 12.88
N ALA A 138 -5.95 6.88 12.21
CA ALA A 138 -5.57 5.55 11.73
C ALA A 138 -4.71 5.60 10.47
N TYR A 139 -4.88 6.59 9.59
CA TYR A 139 -4.22 6.64 8.30
C TYR A 139 -3.32 7.86 8.12
N LYS A 140 -2.19 7.64 7.49
CA LYS A 140 -1.29 8.72 7.08
C LYS A 140 -1.83 9.43 5.86
N ASN A 141 -1.71 10.74 5.83
CA ASN A 141 -2.04 11.52 4.65
C ASN A 141 -1.09 11.26 3.49
N LEU A 142 0.16 10.85 3.79
CA LEU A 142 1.20 10.63 2.82
C LEU A 142 2.10 9.48 3.25
N ALA A 143 2.39 8.58 2.35
CA ALA A 143 3.37 7.51 2.52
C ALA A 143 4.42 7.57 1.40
N PHE A 144 5.66 7.33 1.76
CA PHE A 144 6.80 7.36 0.85
C PHE A 144 7.22 5.95 0.46
N SER A 145 7.71 5.82 -0.75
CA SER A 145 8.47 4.65 -1.16
C SER A 145 9.70 5.06 -1.95
N THR A 146 10.76 4.30 -1.79
CA THR A 146 11.99 4.50 -2.54
C THR A 146 12.54 3.16 -2.99
N ASN A 147 13.04 3.13 -4.21
CA ASN A 147 13.73 1.98 -4.78
C ASN A 147 15.07 2.46 -5.31
N HIS A 148 16.14 1.84 -4.84
CA HIS A 148 17.51 2.09 -5.27
C HIS A 148 18.05 0.81 -5.89
N THR A 149 18.59 0.88 -7.10
CA THR A 149 19.25 -0.24 -7.77
C THR A 149 20.60 0.21 -8.29
N VAL A 150 21.62 -0.58 -7.99
CA VAL A 150 22.95 -0.43 -8.54
C VAL A 150 23.26 -1.68 -9.34
N ASP A 151 23.66 -1.53 -10.59
CA ASP A 151 24.14 -2.63 -11.41
C ASP A 151 25.55 -2.34 -11.96
N VAL A 152 26.33 -3.38 -11.94
CA VAL A 152 27.73 -3.37 -12.44
C VAL A 152 27.85 -4.47 -13.45
N SER A 153 28.27 -4.13 -14.66
CA SER A 153 28.42 -5.09 -15.73
C SER A 153 29.70 -4.83 -16.53
N GLY A 154 30.24 -5.88 -17.12
CA GLY A 154 31.39 -5.80 -17.98
C GLY A 154 31.64 -7.11 -18.72
N LYS A 155 32.37 -7.02 -19.81
CA LYS A 155 32.73 -8.15 -20.63
C LYS A 155 34.22 -8.10 -20.96
N THR A 156 34.85 -9.24 -20.88
CA THR A 156 36.22 -9.47 -21.41
C THR A 156 36.15 -10.62 -22.39
N ASP A 157 37.24 -10.90 -23.09
CA ASP A 157 37.31 -12.00 -24.05
C ASP A 157 36.93 -13.37 -23.45
N ARG A 158 37.04 -13.52 -22.12
CA ARG A 158 36.83 -14.80 -21.42
C ARG A 158 35.71 -14.76 -20.39
N LEU A 159 35.23 -13.58 -19.99
CA LEU A 159 34.28 -13.45 -18.92
C LEU A 159 33.27 -12.35 -19.25
N ASN A 160 32.00 -12.69 -19.09
CA ASN A 160 30.88 -11.75 -19.10
C ASN A 160 30.26 -11.78 -17.70
N TYR A 161 30.16 -10.63 -17.06
CA TYR A 161 29.61 -10.53 -15.69
C TYR A 161 28.59 -9.42 -15.57
N TYR A 162 27.62 -9.70 -14.78
CA TYR A 162 26.56 -8.76 -14.36
C TYR A 162 26.26 -8.97 -12.88
N PHE A 163 26.32 -7.91 -12.09
CA PHE A 163 25.94 -7.88 -10.69
C PHE A 163 24.93 -6.78 -10.48
N SER A 164 23.85 -7.08 -9.75
CA SER A 164 22.92 -6.07 -9.31
C SER A 164 22.67 -6.15 -7.81
N ALA A 165 22.39 -5.00 -7.22
CA ALA A 165 21.95 -4.88 -5.83
C ALA A 165 20.83 -3.85 -5.76
N GLY A 166 19.73 -4.23 -5.13
CA GLY A 166 18.56 -3.37 -4.99
C GLY A 166 18.18 -3.19 -3.52
N TYR A 167 17.77 -1.98 -3.17
CA TYR A 167 17.12 -1.66 -1.91
C TYR A 167 15.76 -1.04 -2.19
N ASN A 168 14.73 -1.65 -1.66
CA ASN A 168 13.35 -1.17 -1.79
C ASN A 168 12.79 -0.89 -0.40
N PHE A 169 12.32 0.32 -0.19
CA PHE A 169 11.59 0.71 1.01
C PHE A 169 10.22 1.23 0.61
N GLN A 170 9.19 0.72 1.28
CA GLN A 170 7.82 1.14 1.10
C GLN A 170 7.19 1.38 2.46
N ASP A 171 6.80 2.62 2.73
CA ASP A 171 6.03 2.96 3.92
C ASP A 171 4.55 2.59 3.72
N GLY A 172 3.92 2.10 4.78
CA GLY A 172 2.50 1.80 4.77
C GLY A 172 1.64 3.03 5.03
N MET A 173 0.34 2.91 4.73
CA MET A 173 -0.63 3.99 4.92
C MET A 173 -1.20 4.05 6.34
N VAL A 174 -0.98 3.03 7.18
CA VAL A 174 -1.49 2.98 8.56
C VAL A 174 -0.55 3.76 9.48
N SER A 175 -1.11 4.64 10.32
CA SER A 175 -0.33 5.53 11.19
C SER A 175 0.36 4.79 12.34
N HIS A 176 -0.34 3.78 12.91
CA HIS A 176 0.10 3.05 14.10
C HIS A 176 0.21 1.55 13.78
N GLY A 177 1.16 1.17 12.95
CA GLY A 177 1.33 -0.22 12.56
C GLY A 177 2.75 -0.54 12.10
N THR A 178 3.02 -1.82 11.93
CA THR A 178 4.27 -2.36 11.37
C THR A 178 4.10 -2.68 9.88
N ASP A 179 3.39 -1.87 9.15
CA ASP A 179 3.08 -2.04 7.73
C ASP A 179 4.21 -1.54 6.80
N LYS A 180 5.44 -1.56 7.28
CA LYS A 180 6.64 -1.25 6.48
C LYS A 180 7.10 -2.49 5.73
N PHE A 181 7.31 -2.33 4.44
CA PHE A 181 7.83 -3.36 3.54
C PHE A 181 9.25 -2.97 3.08
N ASN A 182 10.22 -3.81 3.41
CA ASN A 182 11.62 -3.67 3.01
C ASN A 182 11.96 -4.68 1.92
#